data_31fd2c142a1eb871866bb3510d24ac5f
#
_entry.id   31fd2c142a1eb871866bb3510d24ac5f
#
_cell.length_a   1.000
_cell.length_b   1.000
_cell.length_c   1.000
_cell.angle_alpha   90.00
_cell.angle_beta   90.00
_cell.angle_gamma   90.00
#
_symmetry.space_group_name_H-M   'P 1'
#
loop_
_entity.id
_entity.type
_entity.pdbx_description
1 polymer ?
#
loop_
_entity_poly.entity_id
_entity_poly.type
_entity_poly.pdbx_seq_one_letter_code
_entity_poly.pdbx_strand_id
1 'polypeptide(L)'
;VPNRFAFELSRAIDERGLTLGRLRAHLERAGVPVSTATLSYWSTGRSRPSRIKSLAAVEALEQILRVEPGRLLNTLPQSVPAPVEVKSLRDRMIDDAIRANDLPTSNSWHQYYVHHRTIVGADGAEKSFETTIVQRLLDDRVQGWTLAISGFPGGVEVEGVTGVTVARVVQVDAESTLFELRLQHPVARGDLVRTQHRPWFPGSGDHAHETGYGLRRQLDRL
;
A
#
# COMPACT_ATOMS: atom_id res chain seq x y z
N VAL A 1 20.60 -17.76 -2.21
CA VAL A 1 21.52 -16.64 -1.91
C VAL A 1 21.52 -16.44 -0.40
N PRO A 2 22.70 -16.44 0.27
CA PRO A 2 22.77 -16.21 1.71
C PRO A 2 22.06 -14.89 2.07
N ASN A 3 21.31 -14.91 3.16
CA ASN A 3 20.57 -13.74 3.64
C ASN A 3 21.57 -12.71 4.21
N ARG A 4 22.06 -11.82 3.36
CA ARG A 4 23.09 -10.82 3.70
C ARG A 4 22.67 -9.96 4.88
N PHE A 5 21.39 -9.61 4.98
CA PHE A 5 20.86 -8.86 6.13
C PHE A 5 21.04 -9.63 7.44
N ALA A 6 20.65 -10.91 7.47
CA ALA A 6 20.78 -11.74 8.67
C ALA A 6 22.25 -11.88 9.10
N PHE A 7 23.15 -12.04 8.15
CA PHE A 7 24.60 -12.13 8.41
C PHE A 7 25.13 -10.84 9.04
N GLU A 8 24.85 -9.68 8.43
CA GLU A 8 25.31 -8.39 8.96
C GLU A 8 24.67 -8.05 10.31
N LEU A 9 23.37 -8.38 10.49
CA LEU A 9 22.68 -8.16 11.77
C LEU A 9 23.26 -9.03 12.88
N SER A 10 23.46 -10.33 12.66
CA SER A 10 24.09 -11.22 13.65
C SER A 10 25.48 -10.73 14.01
N ARG A 11 26.28 -10.42 13.02
CA ARG A 11 27.63 -9.89 13.21
C ARG A 11 27.64 -8.61 14.05
N ALA A 12 26.75 -7.67 13.75
CA ALA A 12 26.64 -6.42 14.50
C ALA A 12 26.19 -6.64 15.97
N ILE A 13 25.29 -7.60 16.21
CA ILE A 13 24.85 -8.00 17.56
C ILE A 13 26.04 -8.58 18.34
N ASP A 14 26.80 -9.49 17.73
CA ASP A 14 27.98 -10.12 18.35
C ASP A 14 29.10 -9.11 18.62
N GLU A 15 29.42 -8.24 17.66
CA GLU A 15 30.40 -7.15 17.81
C GLU A 15 30.03 -6.20 18.96
N ARG A 16 28.73 -5.97 19.17
CA ARG A 16 28.21 -5.10 20.23
C ARG A 16 28.05 -5.80 21.58
N GLY A 17 28.12 -7.13 21.61
CA GLY A 17 27.92 -7.95 22.82
C GLY A 17 26.52 -7.82 23.44
N LEU A 18 25.49 -7.56 22.63
CA LEU A 18 24.12 -7.43 23.11
C LEU A 18 23.36 -8.75 22.95
N THR A 19 22.54 -9.08 23.96
CA THR A 19 21.55 -10.14 23.82
C THR A 19 20.29 -9.63 23.12
N LEU A 20 19.53 -10.52 22.47
CA LEU A 20 18.26 -10.16 21.81
C LEU A 20 17.26 -9.53 22.80
N GLY A 21 17.27 -9.96 24.08
CA GLY A 21 16.43 -9.36 25.10
C GLY A 21 16.81 -7.89 25.42
N ARG A 22 18.09 -7.58 25.53
CA ARG A 22 18.59 -6.20 25.70
C ARG A 22 18.29 -5.35 24.46
N LEU A 23 18.47 -5.93 23.28
CA LEU A 23 18.19 -5.25 22.02
C LEU A 23 16.70 -4.87 21.92
N ARG A 24 15.78 -5.80 22.28
CA ARG A 24 14.34 -5.54 22.39
C ARG A 24 14.06 -4.35 23.33
N ALA A 25 14.65 -4.34 24.53
CA ALA A 25 14.44 -3.27 25.49
C ALA A 25 14.95 -1.89 24.99
N HIS A 26 16.00 -1.87 24.20
CA HIS A 26 16.48 -0.63 23.56
C HIS A 26 15.50 -0.15 22.48
N LEU A 27 15.00 -1.05 21.62
CA LEU A 27 14.03 -0.72 20.58
C LEU A 27 12.70 -0.22 21.18
N GLU A 28 12.25 -0.83 22.27
CA GLU A 28 11.04 -0.39 22.98
C GLU A 28 11.18 1.05 23.51
N ARG A 29 12.35 1.38 24.10
CA ARG A 29 12.66 2.76 24.54
C ARG A 29 12.82 3.75 23.38
N ALA A 30 13.23 3.30 22.22
CA ALA A 30 13.29 4.10 20.99
C ALA A 30 11.91 4.28 20.30
N GLY A 31 10.83 3.73 20.88
CA GLY A 31 9.48 3.85 20.32
C GLY A 31 9.18 2.94 19.11
N VAL A 32 10.05 1.98 18.82
CA VAL A 32 9.92 1.03 17.70
C VAL A 32 9.93 -0.42 18.21
N PRO A 33 8.91 -0.86 18.95
CA PRO A 33 8.91 -2.16 19.61
C PRO A 33 8.96 -3.31 18.61
N VAL A 34 9.90 -4.24 18.82
CA VAL A 34 10.06 -5.48 18.07
C VAL A 34 10.19 -6.64 19.04
N SER A 35 9.46 -7.74 18.79
CA SER A 35 9.53 -8.91 19.66
C SER A 35 10.88 -9.63 19.55
N THR A 36 11.30 -10.29 20.63
CA THR A 36 12.52 -11.13 20.63
C THR A 36 12.46 -12.23 19.57
N ALA A 37 11.27 -12.81 19.34
CA ALA A 37 11.06 -13.80 18.30
C ALA A 37 11.31 -13.22 16.90
N THR A 38 10.81 -11.99 16.62
CA THR A 38 11.07 -11.30 15.35
C THR A 38 12.56 -11.03 15.16
N LEU A 39 13.24 -10.51 16.19
CA LEU A 39 14.69 -10.29 16.15
C LEU A 39 15.47 -11.58 15.89
N SER A 40 15.07 -12.68 16.51
CA SER A 40 15.63 -14.01 16.26
C SER A 40 15.40 -14.48 14.82
N TYR A 41 14.21 -14.26 14.26
CA TYR A 41 13.93 -14.62 12.86
C TYR A 41 14.72 -13.76 11.89
N TRP A 42 14.95 -12.50 12.20
CA TRP A 42 15.77 -11.60 11.41
C TRP A 42 17.25 -11.98 11.43
N SER A 43 17.81 -12.29 12.62
CA SER A 43 19.22 -12.68 12.76
C SER A 43 19.52 -14.06 12.19
N THR A 44 18.53 -14.97 12.19
CA THR A 44 18.68 -16.33 11.60
C THR A 44 18.28 -16.40 10.12
N GLY A 45 17.77 -15.30 9.55
CA GLY A 45 17.36 -15.27 8.15
C GLY A 45 16.04 -15.95 7.82
N ARG A 46 15.27 -16.39 8.82
CA ARG A 46 13.95 -16.99 8.65
C ARG A 46 12.91 -15.99 8.16
N SER A 47 13.08 -14.71 8.48
CA SER A 47 12.28 -13.60 7.94
C SER A 47 13.13 -12.37 7.70
N ARG A 48 12.56 -11.39 7.01
CA ARG A 48 13.23 -10.10 6.70
C ARG A 48 12.30 -8.94 7.04
N PRO A 49 12.86 -7.80 7.46
CA PRO A 49 12.11 -6.54 7.53
C PRO A 49 11.61 -6.17 6.13
N SER A 50 10.29 -5.98 5.97
CA SER A 50 9.68 -5.65 4.67
C SER A 50 8.61 -4.57 4.77
N ARG A 51 8.18 -4.23 5.98
CA ARG A 51 7.15 -3.22 6.23
C ARG A 51 7.79 -1.92 6.74
N ILE A 52 7.18 -0.78 6.48
CA ILE A 52 7.68 0.56 6.91
C ILE A 52 8.04 0.58 8.40
N LYS A 53 7.19 0.04 9.28
CA LYS A 53 7.49 -0.08 10.71
C LYS A 53 8.72 -0.94 11.00
N SER A 54 8.97 -1.95 10.18
CA SER A 54 10.15 -2.81 10.30
C SER A 54 11.41 -2.10 9.81
N LEU A 55 11.31 -1.21 8.82
CA LEU A 55 12.45 -0.42 8.33
C LEU A 55 12.87 0.63 9.36
N ALA A 56 11.92 1.32 9.99
CA ALA A 56 12.20 2.22 11.11
C ALA A 56 12.89 1.49 12.29
N ALA A 57 12.51 0.24 12.54
CA ALA A 57 13.19 -0.58 13.53
C ALA A 57 14.63 -0.95 13.11
N VAL A 58 14.90 -1.12 11.80
CA VAL A 58 16.27 -1.37 11.30
C VAL A 58 17.14 -0.12 11.45
N GLU A 59 16.62 1.07 11.19
CA GLU A 59 17.32 2.34 11.44
C GLU A 59 17.68 2.49 12.92
N ALA A 60 16.73 2.21 13.81
CA ALA A 60 16.99 2.20 15.24
C ALA A 60 18.02 1.14 15.65
N LEU A 61 18.00 -0.05 15.02
CA LEU A 61 19.01 -1.08 15.23
C LEU A 61 20.42 -0.60 14.85
N GLU A 62 20.59 0.10 13.73
CA GLU A 62 21.87 0.66 13.33
C GLU A 62 22.42 1.61 14.39
N GLN A 63 21.59 2.48 14.93
CA GLN A 63 21.98 3.40 16.01
C GLN A 63 22.33 2.66 17.31
N ILE A 64 21.52 1.69 17.74
CA ILE A 64 21.72 0.91 18.96
C ILE A 64 23.00 0.06 18.87
N LEU A 65 23.22 -0.55 17.72
CA LEU A 65 24.37 -1.38 17.43
C LEU A 65 25.63 -0.56 17.10
N ARG A 66 25.48 0.77 16.92
CA ARG A 66 26.53 1.71 16.57
C ARG A 66 27.28 1.31 15.29
N VAL A 67 26.52 0.89 14.30
CA VAL A 67 27.04 0.63 12.95
C VAL A 67 26.81 1.85 12.05
N GLU A 68 27.56 1.92 10.95
CA GLU A 68 27.38 2.98 9.95
C GLU A 68 25.92 3.05 9.47
N PRO A 69 25.34 4.27 9.35
CA PRO A 69 24.00 4.45 8.80
C PRO A 69 23.87 3.79 7.43
N GLY A 70 22.84 3.01 7.24
CA GLY A 70 22.61 2.25 6.00
C GLY A 70 23.30 0.89 5.93
N ARG A 71 24.17 0.53 6.89
CA ARG A 71 24.90 -0.75 6.85
C ARG A 71 23.94 -1.96 6.84
N LEU A 72 22.89 -1.92 7.64
CA LEU A 72 21.86 -2.97 7.65
C LEU A 72 20.79 -2.72 6.59
N LEU A 73 20.33 -1.49 6.44
CA LEU A 73 19.32 -1.11 5.45
C LEU A 73 19.74 -1.46 4.02
N ASN A 74 21.00 -1.19 3.64
CA ASN A 74 21.52 -1.47 2.30
C ASN A 74 21.68 -2.97 2.00
N THR A 75 21.58 -3.83 3.02
CA THR A 75 21.64 -5.29 2.84
C THR A 75 20.25 -5.91 2.71
N LEU A 76 19.23 -5.18 3.11
CA LEU A 76 17.87 -5.55 2.74
C LEU A 76 17.80 -5.49 1.21
N PRO A 77 17.01 -6.38 0.58
CA PRO A 77 16.64 -6.10 -0.78
C PRO A 77 16.05 -4.70 -0.69
N GLN A 78 16.80 -3.71 -1.16
CA GLN A 78 16.17 -2.45 -1.51
C GLN A 78 14.97 -2.92 -2.29
N SER A 79 13.76 -2.59 -1.83
CA SER A 79 12.63 -2.63 -2.75
C SER A 79 13.21 -1.93 -3.96
N VAL A 80 13.64 -2.73 -4.92
CA VAL A 80 14.33 -2.28 -6.13
C VAL A 80 13.46 -1.13 -6.52
N PRO A 81 13.95 0.14 -6.63
CA PRO A 81 13.11 1.25 -7.01
C PRO A 81 12.39 0.71 -8.20
N ALA A 82 11.10 0.45 -8.05
CA ALA A 82 10.33 -0.42 -8.92
C ALA A 82 10.75 0.03 -10.29
N PRO A 83 11.39 -0.83 -11.13
CA PRO A 83 12.23 -0.45 -12.25
C PRO A 83 11.48 0.67 -12.88
N VAL A 84 12.06 1.89 -13.06
CA VAL A 84 11.34 3.13 -13.37
C VAL A 84 10.21 2.68 -14.25
N GLU A 85 9.04 2.49 -13.64
CA GLU A 85 7.98 1.72 -14.29
C GLU A 85 7.73 2.56 -15.50
N VAL A 86 8.16 2.07 -16.63
CA VAL A 86 7.85 2.74 -17.90
C VAL A 86 6.35 2.62 -17.91
N LYS A 87 5.70 3.68 -17.39
CA LYS A 87 4.24 3.73 -17.24
C LYS A 87 3.68 3.18 -18.53
N SER A 88 2.89 2.14 -18.44
CA SER A 88 2.26 1.55 -19.61
C SER A 88 1.55 2.66 -20.39
N LEU A 89 1.30 2.49 -21.65
CA LEU A 89 0.52 3.48 -22.41
C LEU A 89 -0.80 3.78 -21.72
N ARG A 90 -1.46 2.73 -21.20
CA ARG A 90 -2.71 2.84 -20.42
C ARG A 90 -2.51 3.69 -19.16
N ASP A 91 -1.41 3.53 -18.48
CA ASP A 91 -1.10 4.31 -17.29
C ASP A 91 -0.95 5.80 -17.58
N ARG A 92 -0.32 6.13 -18.70
CA ARG A 92 -0.21 7.53 -19.15
C ARG A 92 -1.57 8.10 -19.51
N MET A 93 -2.39 7.35 -20.23
CA MET A 93 -3.76 7.76 -20.58
C MET A 93 -4.61 8.05 -19.33
N ILE A 94 -4.51 7.21 -18.29
CA ILE A 94 -5.20 7.42 -17.02
C ILE A 94 -4.70 8.68 -16.32
N ASP A 95 -3.38 8.88 -16.22
CA ASP A 95 -2.81 10.08 -15.59
C ASP A 95 -3.18 11.37 -16.37
N ASP A 96 -3.20 11.29 -17.70
CA ASP A 96 -3.62 12.41 -18.55
C ASP A 96 -5.11 12.70 -18.36
N ALA A 97 -5.94 11.68 -18.29
CA ALA A 97 -7.37 11.84 -18.02
C ALA A 97 -7.65 12.42 -16.62
N ILE A 98 -6.90 11.99 -15.60
CA ILE A 98 -6.97 12.57 -14.24
C ILE A 98 -6.66 14.07 -14.29
N ARG A 99 -5.57 14.46 -14.96
CA ARG A 99 -5.17 15.88 -15.09
C ARG A 99 -6.17 16.68 -15.92
N ALA A 100 -6.60 16.16 -17.08
CA ALA A 100 -7.52 16.83 -17.98
C ALA A 100 -8.90 17.10 -17.35
N ASN A 101 -9.31 16.29 -16.40
CA ASN A 101 -10.57 16.40 -15.70
C ASN A 101 -10.46 16.99 -14.29
N ASP A 102 -9.27 17.44 -13.87
CA ASP A 102 -9.01 17.98 -12.53
C ASP A 102 -9.54 17.04 -11.42
N LEU A 103 -9.25 15.73 -11.57
CA LEU A 103 -9.66 14.73 -10.60
C LEU A 103 -8.69 14.68 -9.42
N PRO A 104 -9.17 14.45 -8.18
CA PRO A 104 -8.32 14.41 -7.00
C PRO A 104 -7.31 13.26 -7.09
N THR A 105 -6.04 13.56 -6.84
CA THR A 105 -4.96 12.58 -6.69
C THR A 105 -4.74 12.25 -5.22
N SER A 106 -4.60 10.96 -4.89
CA SER A 106 -4.69 10.51 -3.50
C SER A 106 -3.34 10.33 -2.79
N ASN A 107 -2.51 11.37 -2.72
CA ASN A 107 -1.23 11.27 -2.02
C ASN A 107 -1.30 11.66 -0.53
N SER A 108 -2.46 12.06 -0.04
CA SER A 108 -2.62 12.64 1.29
C SER A 108 -3.26 11.70 2.30
N TRP A 109 -3.13 10.40 2.11
CA TRP A 109 -3.69 9.39 2.99
C TRP A 109 -2.65 8.40 3.48
N HIS A 110 -2.66 8.10 4.77
CA HIS A 110 -1.93 6.96 5.31
C HIS A 110 -2.90 5.80 5.55
N GLN A 111 -2.77 4.75 4.76
CA GLN A 111 -3.64 3.57 4.81
C GLN A 111 -3.16 2.60 5.89
N TYR A 112 -4.07 2.22 6.80
CA TYR A 112 -3.82 1.24 7.87
C TYR A 112 -4.34 -0.15 7.53
N TYR A 113 -5.47 -0.20 6.80
CA TYR A 113 -6.16 -1.44 6.53
C TYR A 113 -6.86 -1.36 5.19
N VAL A 114 -6.77 -2.44 4.41
CA VAL A 114 -7.54 -2.65 3.19
C VAL A 114 -8.05 -4.09 3.22
N HIS A 115 -9.33 -4.24 3.00
CA HIS A 115 -9.99 -5.54 2.84
C HIS A 115 -10.75 -5.57 1.53
N HIS A 116 -10.42 -6.54 0.70
CA HIS A 116 -11.18 -6.84 -0.52
C HIS A 116 -11.97 -8.11 -0.32
N ARG A 117 -13.24 -8.08 -0.71
CA ARG A 117 -14.11 -9.23 -0.78
C ARG A 117 -14.67 -9.36 -2.19
N THR A 118 -14.21 -10.33 -2.93
CA THR A 118 -14.69 -10.63 -4.28
C THR A 118 -15.92 -11.51 -4.22
N ILE A 119 -16.91 -11.21 -5.05
CA ILE A 119 -18.12 -12.01 -5.26
C ILE A 119 -18.02 -12.65 -6.64
N VAL A 120 -17.96 -13.97 -6.64
CA VAL A 120 -17.85 -14.78 -7.86
C VAL A 120 -19.20 -15.42 -8.15
N GLY A 121 -19.62 -15.37 -9.41
CA GLY A 121 -20.85 -16.00 -9.87
C GLY A 121 -20.73 -17.53 -9.96
N ALA A 122 -21.86 -18.20 -10.19
CA ALA A 122 -21.89 -19.66 -10.40
C ALA A 122 -21.11 -20.11 -11.64
N ASP A 123 -20.89 -19.21 -12.57
CA ASP A 123 -20.08 -19.36 -13.81
C ASP A 123 -18.57 -19.19 -13.57
N GLY A 124 -18.15 -18.92 -12.31
CA GLY A 124 -16.77 -18.63 -11.96
C GLY A 124 -16.32 -17.21 -12.31
N ALA A 125 -17.15 -16.40 -12.94
CA ALA A 125 -16.82 -15.02 -13.29
C ALA A 125 -16.97 -14.10 -12.08
N GLU A 126 -16.07 -13.11 -11.97
CA GLU A 126 -16.15 -12.07 -10.97
C GLU A 126 -17.32 -11.12 -11.30
N LYS A 127 -18.24 -10.97 -10.37
CA LYS A 127 -19.45 -10.13 -10.52
C LYS A 127 -19.30 -8.78 -9.85
N SER A 128 -18.63 -8.75 -8.72
CA SER A 128 -18.33 -7.53 -7.98
C SER A 128 -17.22 -7.77 -6.98
N PHE A 129 -16.63 -6.70 -6.49
CA PHE A 129 -15.84 -6.77 -5.28
C PHE A 129 -16.19 -5.61 -4.35
N GLU A 130 -15.97 -5.82 -3.07
CA GLU A 130 -16.20 -4.82 -2.05
C GLU A 130 -14.87 -4.46 -1.40
N THR A 131 -14.54 -3.19 -1.39
CA THR A 131 -13.31 -2.69 -0.77
C THR A 131 -13.63 -1.87 0.45
N THR A 132 -13.15 -2.32 1.61
CA THR A 132 -13.14 -1.53 2.84
C THR A 132 -11.74 -0.98 3.07
N ILE A 133 -11.63 0.33 3.31
CA ILE A 133 -10.36 1.00 3.58
C ILE A 133 -10.47 1.73 4.92
N VAL A 134 -9.46 1.59 5.77
CA VAL A 134 -9.26 2.43 6.95
C VAL A 134 -7.98 3.22 6.76
N GLN A 135 -8.08 4.55 6.78
CA GLN A 135 -6.98 5.44 6.45
C GLN A 135 -7.02 6.72 7.29
N ARG A 136 -5.85 7.32 7.49
CA ARG A 136 -5.69 8.60 8.17
C ARG A 136 -5.45 9.70 7.16
N LEU A 137 -6.15 10.81 7.29
CA LEU A 137 -5.95 11.99 6.47
C LEU A 137 -4.66 12.73 6.87
N LEU A 138 -3.84 13.07 5.88
CA LEU A 138 -2.59 13.80 6.08
C LEU A 138 -2.69 15.29 5.67
N ASP A 139 -3.72 15.68 4.91
CA ASP A 139 -3.94 17.04 4.42
C ASP A 139 -5.43 17.40 4.41
N ASP A 140 -5.83 18.46 5.09
CA ASP A 140 -7.22 18.93 5.23
C ASP A 140 -7.89 19.31 3.91
N ARG A 141 -7.10 19.59 2.87
CA ARG A 141 -7.61 19.99 1.54
C ARG A 141 -8.17 18.82 0.74
N VAL A 142 -7.88 17.59 1.16
CA VAL A 142 -8.29 16.39 0.43
C VAL A 142 -9.59 15.85 0.99
N GLN A 143 -10.65 15.92 0.20
CA GLN A 143 -11.99 15.45 0.57
C GLN A 143 -12.43 14.23 -0.25
N GLY A 144 -11.47 13.58 -0.96
CA GLY A 144 -11.76 12.44 -1.81
C GLY A 144 -10.53 11.95 -2.58
N TRP A 145 -10.72 11.00 -3.45
CA TRP A 145 -9.69 10.44 -4.32
C TRP A 145 -10.29 9.89 -5.61
N THR A 146 -9.43 9.59 -6.58
CA THR A 146 -9.83 8.93 -7.83
C THR A 146 -9.54 7.44 -7.77
N LEU A 147 -10.57 6.64 -8.04
CA LEU A 147 -10.49 5.20 -8.25
C LEU A 147 -10.43 4.95 -9.77
N ALA A 148 -9.38 4.30 -10.24
CA ALA A 148 -9.25 3.86 -11.63
C ALA A 148 -9.51 2.36 -11.71
N ILE A 149 -10.41 1.95 -12.61
CA ILE A 149 -10.74 0.55 -12.88
C ILE A 149 -10.54 0.32 -14.37
N SER A 150 -9.80 -0.74 -14.72
CA SER A 150 -9.47 -1.09 -16.10
C SER A 150 -9.58 -2.60 -16.34
N GLY A 151 -9.75 -2.99 -17.62
CA GLY A 151 -9.83 -4.40 -18.02
C GLY A 151 -11.24 -4.97 -18.06
N PHE A 152 -12.25 -4.10 -18.04
CA PHE A 152 -13.65 -4.52 -18.08
C PHE A 152 -14.37 -3.93 -19.31
N PRO A 153 -14.32 -4.60 -20.47
CA PRO A 153 -14.91 -4.10 -21.72
C PRO A 153 -16.45 -4.00 -21.66
N GLY A 154 -17.08 -4.70 -20.74
CA GLY A 154 -18.53 -4.61 -20.48
C GLY A 154 -18.95 -3.42 -19.62
N GLY A 155 -18.00 -2.57 -19.26
CA GLY A 155 -18.21 -1.44 -18.35
C GLY A 155 -18.11 -1.84 -16.88
N VAL A 156 -18.04 -0.80 -16.03
CA VAL A 156 -18.02 -0.94 -14.58
C VAL A 156 -18.86 0.16 -13.96
N GLU A 157 -19.62 -0.20 -12.93
CA GLU A 157 -20.33 0.74 -12.08
C GLU A 157 -19.75 0.67 -10.67
N VAL A 158 -19.77 1.79 -9.94
CA VAL A 158 -19.25 1.86 -8.57
C VAL A 158 -20.30 2.45 -7.66
N GLU A 159 -20.60 1.76 -6.58
CA GLU A 159 -21.44 2.21 -5.48
C GLU A 159 -20.59 2.63 -4.29
N GLY A 160 -20.87 3.81 -3.72
CA GLY A 160 -20.35 4.20 -2.41
C GLY A 160 -21.22 3.59 -1.32
N VAL A 161 -20.66 2.66 -0.51
CA VAL A 161 -21.43 1.91 0.51
C VAL A 161 -21.38 2.61 1.86
N THR A 162 -20.19 3.04 2.29
CA THR A 162 -19.99 3.71 3.58
C THR A 162 -18.94 4.80 3.46
N GLY A 163 -19.25 5.98 3.98
CA GLY A 163 -18.31 7.09 4.14
C GLY A 163 -17.88 7.78 2.84
N VAL A 164 -18.29 7.26 1.67
CA VAL A 164 -17.98 7.84 0.35
C VAL A 164 -19.21 7.82 -0.57
N THR A 165 -19.21 8.76 -1.52
CA THR A 165 -20.12 8.81 -2.65
C THR A 165 -19.34 8.91 -3.95
N VAL A 166 -19.89 8.42 -5.05
CA VAL A 166 -19.37 8.65 -6.40
C VAL A 166 -19.85 10.03 -6.86
N ALA A 167 -18.94 10.96 -6.99
CA ALA A 167 -19.24 12.35 -7.37
C ALA A 167 -19.19 12.54 -8.88
N ARG A 168 -18.30 11.81 -9.57
CA ARG A 168 -18.10 11.95 -11.02
C ARG A 168 -17.55 10.64 -11.60
N VAL A 169 -17.94 10.37 -12.84
CA VAL A 169 -17.44 9.23 -13.63
C VAL A 169 -16.84 9.77 -14.92
N VAL A 170 -15.66 9.32 -15.27
CA VAL A 170 -14.94 9.70 -16.50
C VAL A 170 -14.51 8.46 -17.23
N GLN A 171 -15.03 8.24 -18.43
CA GLN A 171 -14.59 7.18 -19.34
C GLN A 171 -13.28 7.61 -19.99
N VAL A 172 -12.23 6.79 -19.88
CA VAL A 172 -10.92 7.05 -20.48
C VAL A 172 -10.82 6.39 -21.85
N ASP A 173 -11.19 5.11 -21.91
CA ASP A 173 -11.27 4.30 -23.12
C ASP A 173 -12.35 3.21 -22.96
N ALA A 174 -12.44 2.28 -23.90
CA ALA A 174 -13.46 1.21 -23.88
C ALA A 174 -13.34 0.28 -22.65
N GLU A 175 -12.20 0.23 -21.99
CA GLU A 175 -11.91 -0.68 -20.89
C GLU A 175 -11.54 0.01 -19.57
N SER A 176 -11.41 1.33 -19.56
CA SER A 176 -10.88 2.09 -18.42
C SER A 176 -11.82 3.22 -18.01
N THR A 177 -12.22 3.21 -16.76
CA THR A 177 -13.13 4.20 -16.18
C THR A 177 -12.55 4.76 -14.88
N LEU A 178 -12.66 6.07 -14.68
CA LEU A 178 -12.28 6.78 -13.46
C LEU A 178 -13.52 7.18 -12.67
N PHE A 179 -13.47 6.99 -11.38
CA PHE A 179 -14.51 7.37 -10.44
C PHE A 179 -13.93 8.34 -9.42
N GLU A 180 -14.48 9.55 -9.37
CA GLU A 180 -14.18 10.47 -8.26
C GLU A 180 -15.01 10.04 -7.06
N LEU A 181 -14.33 9.55 -6.02
CA LEU A 181 -14.93 9.21 -4.74
C LEU A 181 -14.76 10.39 -3.78
N ARG A 182 -15.85 10.92 -3.24
CA ARG A 182 -15.85 11.98 -2.23
C ARG A 182 -16.30 11.45 -0.88
N LEU A 183 -15.69 11.96 0.17
CA LEU A 183 -16.13 11.71 1.53
C LEU A 183 -17.53 12.31 1.76
N GLN A 184 -18.39 11.58 2.45
CA GLN A 184 -19.74 12.01 2.79
C GLN A 184 -19.74 13.14 3.83
N HIS A 185 -18.68 13.22 4.64
CA HIS A 185 -18.53 14.25 5.69
C HIS A 185 -17.14 14.87 5.60
N PRO A 186 -17.02 16.17 5.89
CA PRO A 186 -15.73 16.82 6.04
C PRO A 186 -14.88 16.12 7.11
N VAL A 187 -13.60 15.96 6.83
CA VAL A 187 -12.62 15.37 7.76
C VAL A 187 -11.42 16.28 7.89
N ALA A 188 -10.78 16.24 9.05
CA ALA A 188 -9.60 17.04 9.36
C ALA A 188 -8.33 16.17 9.30
N ARG A 189 -7.20 16.84 9.15
CA ARG A 189 -5.88 16.18 9.22
C ARG A 189 -5.74 15.41 10.53
N GLY A 190 -5.35 14.15 10.43
CA GLY A 190 -5.20 13.24 11.56
C GLY A 190 -6.40 12.36 11.83
N ASP A 191 -7.57 12.68 11.27
CA ASP A 191 -8.76 11.85 11.41
C ASP A 191 -8.58 10.48 10.78
N LEU A 192 -9.13 9.48 11.45
CA LEU A 192 -9.18 8.12 10.96
C LEU A 192 -10.53 7.89 10.28
N VAL A 193 -10.49 7.57 9.00
CA VAL A 193 -11.70 7.42 8.17
C VAL A 193 -11.82 5.97 7.74
N ARG A 194 -13.00 5.41 7.89
CA ARG A 194 -13.40 4.13 7.29
C ARG A 194 -14.29 4.41 6.10
N THR A 195 -13.92 3.87 4.95
CA THR A 195 -14.71 3.98 3.72
C THR A 195 -14.93 2.61 3.10
N GLN A 196 -16.03 2.48 2.38
CA GLN A 196 -16.38 1.24 1.69
C GLN A 196 -17.04 1.58 0.35
N HIS A 197 -16.56 0.95 -0.71
CA HIS A 197 -17.13 1.07 -2.04
C HIS A 197 -17.19 -0.30 -2.72
N ARG A 198 -18.12 -0.44 -3.67
CA ARG A 198 -18.40 -1.68 -4.37
C ARG A 198 -18.44 -1.43 -5.88
N PRO A 199 -17.39 -1.74 -6.63
CA PRO A 199 -17.49 -1.93 -8.08
C PRO A 199 -18.29 -3.18 -8.42
N TRP A 200 -19.06 -3.12 -9.50
CA TRP A 200 -19.72 -4.27 -10.07
C TRP A 200 -19.67 -4.20 -11.60
N PHE A 201 -19.77 -5.37 -12.26
CA PHE A 201 -19.47 -5.54 -13.67
C PHE A 201 -20.68 -6.07 -14.42
N PRO A 202 -21.51 -5.20 -15.03
CA PRO A 202 -22.77 -5.60 -15.67
C PRO A 202 -22.60 -6.60 -16.80
N GLY A 203 -21.48 -6.57 -17.51
CA GLY A 203 -21.19 -7.40 -18.69
C GLY A 203 -20.32 -8.63 -18.47
N SER A 204 -20.05 -9.04 -17.21
CA SER A 204 -19.08 -10.11 -16.91
C SER A 204 -19.60 -11.53 -17.19
N GLY A 205 -20.28 -11.75 -18.32
CA GLY A 205 -20.86 -13.05 -18.68
C GLY A 205 -19.89 -14.10 -19.19
N ASP A 206 -18.73 -13.77 -19.75
CA ASP A 206 -17.92 -14.77 -20.50
C ASP A 206 -16.40 -14.60 -20.54
N HIS A 207 -15.81 -13.69 -19.78
CA HIS A 207 -14.38 -13.47 -19.86
C HIS A 207 -13.69 -13.58 -18.48
N ALA A 208 -13.28 -14.80 -18.14
CA ALA A 208 -12.26 -15.07 -17.13
C ALA A 208 -10.89 -14.69 -17.72
N HIS A 209 -10.57 -13.41 -17.78
CA HIS A 209 -9.24 -12.94 -18.12
C HIS A 209 -8.67 -12.14 -16.93
N GLU A 210 -7.36 -12.24 -16.74
CA GLU A 210 -6.58 -11.60 -15.69
C GLU A 210 -7.07 -10.19 -15.39
N THR A 211 -7.88 -10.06 -14.35
CA THR A 211 -8.35 -8.77 -13.85
C THR A 211 -7.33 -8.25 -12.85
N GLY A 212 -6.45 -7.38 -13.34
CA GLY A 212 -5.57 -6.61 -12.48
C GLY A 212 -6.26 -5.31 -12.07
N TYR A 213 -6.71 -5.18 -10.82
CA TYR A 213 -7.01 -3.84 -10.31
C TYR A 213 -5.80 -3.25 -9.63
N GLY A 214 -5.39 -2.11 -10.12
CA GLY A 214 -4.41 -1.28 -9.47
C GLY A 214 -5.09 -0.21 -8.62
N LEU A 215 -5.07 -0.35 -7.29
CA LEU A 215 -5.06 0.83 -6.46
C LEU A 215 -3.73 1.53 -6.75
N ARG A 216 -3.74 2.53 -7.62
CA ARG A 216 -2.55 3.34 -7.86
C ARG A 216 -2.25 4.14 -6.60
N ARG A 217 -1.32 3.63 -5.82
CA ARG A 217 -0.58 4.39 -4.85
C ARG A 217 0.59 5.01 -5.59
N GLN A 218 0.64 6.32 -5.62
CA GLN A 218 1.93 6.96 -5.60
C GLN A 218 2.51 6.66 -4.22
N LEU A 219 3.41 5.68 -4.15
CA LEU A 219 4.25 5.50 -2.97
C LEU A 219 5.16 6.71 -2.95
N ASP A 220 4.75 7.75 -2.24
CA ASP A 220 5.63 8.86 -1.96
C ASP A 220 6.83 8.32 -1.21
N ARG A 221 7.98 8.63 -1.74
CA ARG A 221 9.25 8.48 -1.07
C ARG A 221 9.20 9.36 0.17
N LEU A 222 9.07 8.75 1.33
CA LEU A 222 9.52 9.31 2.59
C LEU A 222 10.94 8.87 2.84
#